data_54bec9f4d04123959bb54ae5243c44e8
#
_entry.id   54bec9f4d04123959bb54ae5243c44e8
#
_cell.length_a   1.000
_cell.length_b   1.000
_cell.length_c   1.000
_cell.angle_alpha   90.00
_cell.angle_beta   90.00
_cell.angle_gamma   90.00
#
_symmetry.space_group_name_H-M   'P 1'
#
loop_
_entity.id
_entity.type
_entity.pdbx_description
1 polymer ?
#
loop_
_entity_poly.entity_id
_entity_poly.type
_entity_poly.pdbx_seq_one_letter_code
_entity_poly.pdbx_strand_id
1 'polypeptide(L)'
;MAKKDTMKYSAQAPYNFVPLVEEVLWGELPKASYEEYVQHIKEQGRHTGYLDINITAKTPIFIGGNGEKFFAPAGKAMLPGSSIRGMLKNIFKIVTAGTMREKEDIESRHLYFRGLAAPGTYGEYYSSRMVGMKTVKTKDGQNQRKAYTKSLPGFLIKIKGTNNYFICPAQSHKAKYKKYDGRGKGKGSIDWGNEKNDFACDIHTGRIGKKFIYIIIDNPDWRVEKRIPVPPNVVEDYRNDKTHKGLNLLKAAKKDNEAVGFTHCQDVDLVVPCCYMAEKGEVQHFGHGQYYRIPYKKSVADHIPAALQEEDRADLADMIFGRKELWGSRVFVENAPLVGTGRNLVTSLTHPLMSPNPTSFQLYLEQSQNPDSAKINHWDDNTHIRGYKLYWHQANDEKKWQITPGKDKEVDGMTKITPLAAGCTFQGRLRFSDLSDVELGALLEVFNLSRSNNNICFKLGMGKSIGLGSIALHSELHLIDSKQRYHGLFTKDAFATGDAAADKAVWEKYLDIFHAYLKANIQDYAGYQSMRKDLSAMLDWQVTQKGNSWQNKMAYMEIGNRDDRRYRDRAILVRPSKYIL
;
A
#
# COMPACT_ATOMS: atom_id res chain seq x y z
N MET A 1 -33.46 2.55 -18.91
CA MET A 1 -32.25 2.84 -19.71
C MET A 1 -31.02 3.24 -18.86
N ALA A 2 -31.14 3.85 -17.69
CA ALA A 2 -29.99 4.30 -16.87
C ALA A 2 -29.10 3.19 -16.28
N LYS A 3 -29.58 1.97 -16.06
CA LYS A 3 -28.79 0.87 -15.43
C LYS A 3 -27.74 0.23 -16.37
N LYS A 4 -27.88 0.33 -17.68
CA LYS A 4 -26.92 -0.26 -18.64
C LYS A 4 -25.68 0.62 -18.86
N ASP A 5 -25.78 1.93 -18.70
CA ASP A 5 -24.67 2.86 -18.96
C ASP A 5 -23.69 2.97 -17.78
N THR A 6 -24.14 2.82 -16.54
CA THR A 6 -23.26 2.87 -15.37
C THR A 6 -22.26 1.72 -15.31
N MET A 7 -22.59 0.53 -15.84
CA MET A 7 -21.67 -0.60 -15.89
C MET A 7 -20.52 -0.44 -16.90
N LYS A 8 -20.71 0.34 -17.94
CA LYS A 8 -19.70 0.52 -19.01
C LYS A 8 -18.46 1.30 -18.51
N TYR A 9 -18.64 2.11 -17.49
CA TYR A 9 -17.57 2.96 -16.91
C TYR A 9 -17.08 2.49 -15.54
N SER A 10 -17.60 1.38 -14.99
CA SER A 10 -17.17 0.83 -13.71
C SER A 10 -15.89 0.01 -13.87
N ALA A 11 -14.87 0.36 -13.10
CA ALA A 11 -13.67 -0.45 -12.95
C ALA A 11 -14.00 -1.75 -12.22
N GLN A 12 -13.18 -2.75 -12.46
CA GLN A 12 -13.17 -3.99 -11.67
C GLN A 12 -11.78 -4.22 -11.07
N ALA A 13 -11.77 -4.75 -9.84
CA ALA A 13 -10.57 -5.15 -9.15
C ALA A 13 -10.91 -6.20 -8.08
N PRO A 14 -9.96 -7.05 -7.66
CA PRO A 14 -10.16 -7.99 -6.56
C PRO A 14 -10.26 -7.29 -5.19
N TYR A 15 -10.26 -5.99 -5.15
CA TYR A 15 -10.36 -5.14 -3.97
C TYR A 15 -11.30 -3.96 -4.20
N ASN A 16 -11.69 -3.34 -3.10
CA ASN A 16 -12.36 -2.05 -3.11
C ASN A 16 -11.97 -1.30 -1.82
N PHE A 17 -12.56 -0.15 -1.59
CA PHE A 17 -12.22 0.71 -0.46
C PHE A 17 -13.45 0.98 0.38
N VAL A 18 -13.30 0.85 1.69
CA VAL A 18 -14.26 1.39 2.66
C VAL A 18 -13.88 2.84 2.85
N PRO A 19 -14.78 3.80 2.56
CA PRO A 19 -14.48 5.22 2.62
C PRO A 19 -13.98 5.67 4.00
N LEU A 20 -13.14 6.70 4.03
CA LEU A 20 -12.79 7.38 5.27
C LEU A 20 -14.02 8.13 5.81
N VAL A 21 -14.14 8.19 7.11
CA VAL A 21 -14.97 9.16 7.81
C VAL A 21 -14.06 10.35 8.12
N GLU A 22 -14.45 11.56 7.79
CA GLU A 22 -13.61 12.75 7.98
C GLU A 22 -13.56 13.23 9.44
N GLU A 23 -14.20 12.49 10.34
CA GLU A 23 -14.22 12.70 11.78
C GLU A 23 -13.56 11.51 12.49
N VAL A 24 -12.88 11.78 13.61
CA VAL A 24 -12.26 10.76 14.44
C VAL A 24 -13.06 10.55 15.71
N LEU A 25 -13.35 9.30 16.03
CA LEU A 25 -13.84 8.93 17.35
C LEU A 25 -12.65 8.87 18.31
N TRP A 26 -12.47 9.93 19.06
CA TRP A 26 -11.39 10.04 20.02
C TRP A 26 -11.59 9.10 21.19
N GLY A 27 -10.48 8.68 21.80
CA GLY A 27 -10.50 7.99 23.09
C GLY A 27 -10.85 8.94 24.23
N GLU A 28 -10.98 8.39 25.41
CA GLU A 28 -11.41 9.11 26.63
C GLU A 28 -10.33 10.02 27.22
N LEU A 29 -9.13 10.10 26.60
CA LEU A 29 -8.06 11.00 27.04
C LEU A 29 -8.23 12.41 26.49
N PRO A 30 -8.09 13.45 27.33
CA PRO A 30 -8.10 14.83 26.86
C PRO A 30 -6.89 15.15 25.98
N LYS A 31 -5.74 14.55 26.25
CA LYS A 31 -4.50 14.70 25.50
C LYS A 31 -3.73 13.38 25.43
N ALA A 32 -3.03 13.14 24.31
CA ALA A 32 -2.17 11.97 24.13
C ALA A 32 -0.82 12.16 24.87
N SER A 33 -0.82 12.01 26.20
CA SER A 33 0.39 11.98 27.01
C SER A 33 0.45 10.70 27.86
N TYR A 34 1.67 10.30 28.24
CA TYR A 34 1.89 9.12 29.08
C TYR A 34 1.26 9.28 30.46
N GLU A 35 1.32 10.49 31.03
CA GLU A 35 0.78 10.81 32.33
C GLU A 35 -0.74 10.66 32.36
N GLU A 36 -1.45 11.24 31.39
CA GLU A 36 -2.90 11.12 31.22
C GLU A 36 -3.30 9.65 31.02
N TYR A 37 -2.55 8.94 30.20
CA TYR A 37 -2.80 7.52 29.97
C TYR A 37 -2.66 6.67 31.24
N VAL A 38 -1.59 6.89 32.04
CA VAL A 38 -1.37 6.17 33.31
C VAL A 38 -2.48 6.48 34.32
N GLN A 39 -2.94 7.72 34.37
CA GLN A 39 -4.06 8.12 35.21
C GLN A 39 -5.35 7.37 34.79
N HIS A 40 -5.63 7.37 33.51
CA HIS A 40 -6.80 6.73 32.92
C HIS A 40 -6.85 5.22 33.22
N ILE A 41 -5.76 4.49 33.07
CA ILE A 41 -5.75 3.02 33.34
C ILE A 41 -5.85 2.68 34.83
N LYS A 42 -5.60 3.61 35.74
CA LYS A 42 -5.72 3.42 37.20
C LYS A 42 -7.15 3.64 37.74
N GLU A 43 -8.04 4.17 36.91
CA GLU A 43 -9.44 4.38 37.30
C GLU A 43 -10.13 3.06 37.65
N GLN A 44 -11.12 3.11 38.55
CA GLN A 44 -11.89 1.95 38.94
C GLN A 44 -12.87 1.51 37.83
N GLY A 45 -13.31 0.27 37.88
CA GLY A 45 -14.30 -0.27 36.94
C GLY A 45 -13.72 -0.74 35.60
N ARG A 46 -12.40 -0.98 35.55
CA ARG A 46 -11.75 -1.52 34.36
C ARG A 46 -11.95 -3.02 34.20
N HIS A 47 -11.94 -3.48 32.97
CA HIS A 47 -12.20 -4.87 32.61
C HIS A 47 -10.91 -5.55 32.14
N THR A 48 -10.66 -6.70 32.73
CA THR A 48 -9.59 -7.63 32.30
C THR A 48 -10.23 -8.96 31.93
N GLY A 49 -9.71 -9.60 30.90
CA GLY A 49 -10.28 -10.85 30.41
C GLY A 49 -9.65 -11.34 29.12
N TYR A 50 -10.38 -12.19 28.43
CA TYR A 50 -9.93 -12.72 27.15
C TYR A 50 -11.11 -13.10 26.24
N LEU A 51 -10.79 -13.22 24.96
CA LEU A 51 -11.66 -13.81 23.94
C LEU A 51 -11.01 -15.09 23.45
N ASP A 52 -11.67 -16.23 23.61
CA ASP A 52 -11.31 -17.44 22.89
C ASP A 52 -11.79 -17.34 21.44
N ILE A 53 -10.87 -17.57 20.51
CA ILE A 53 -11.09 -17.31 19.09
C ILE A 53 -10.97 -18.61 18.30
N ASN A 54 -12.04 -18.96 17.57
CA ASN A 54 -12.07 -20.05 16.61
C ASN A 54 -12.08 -19.46 15.19
N ILE A 55 -11.08 -19.81 14.39
CA ILE A 55 -10.89 -19.32 13.02
C ILE A 55 -10.99 -20.49 12.06
N THR A 56 -11.96 -20.45 11.15
CA THR A 56 -12.13 -21.48 10.11
C THR A 56 -11.82 -20.90 8.73
N ALA A 57 -10.90 -21.50 8.01
CA ALA A 57 -10.56 -21.12 6.64
C ALA A 57 -11.69 -21.48 5.67
N LYS A 58 -12.30 -20.50 5.04
CA LYS A 58 -13.36 -20.68 4.01
C LYS A 58 -12.77 -20.88 2.62
N THR A 59 -11.56 -20.38 2.37
CA THR A 59 -10.76 -20.61 1.17
C THR A 59 -9.35 -21.06 1.58
N PRO A 60 -8.53 -21.57 0.65
CA PRO A 60 -7.16 -21.91 1.00
C PRO A 60 -6.45 -20.72 1.65
N ILE A 61 -5.63 -20.99 2.64
CA ILE A 61 -4.94 -19.97 3.44
C ILE A 61 -3.43 -20.18 3.40
N PHE A 62 -2.69 -19.07 3.26
CA PHE A 62 -1.24 -19.09 3.33
C PHE A 62 -0.71 -17.91 4.17
N ILE A 63 0.12 -18.25 5.15
CA ILE A 63 0.95 -17.30 5.89
C ILE A 63 2.38 -17.83 5.82
N GLY A 64 3.26 -17.05 5.21
CA GLY A 64 4.66 -17.41 5.05
C GLY A 64 5.38 -17.44 6.39
N GLY A 65 6.23 -18.43 6.58
CA GLY A 65 7.11 -18.54 7.74
C GLY A 65 8.55 -18.72 7.29
N ASN A 66 8.80 -19.74 6.49
CA ASN A 66 10.13 -20.07 6.02
C ASN A 66 10.06 -20.50 4.53
N GLY A 67 10.23 -19.52 3.63
CA GLY A 67 10.16 -19.75 2.19
C GLY A 67 8.75 -20.11 1.70
N GLU A 68 8.66 -21.24 0.97
CA GLU A 68 7.43 -21.70 0.33
C GLU A 68 6.40 -22.34 1.28
N LYS A 69 6.83 -22.69 2.51
CA LYS A 69 6.01 -23.44 3.47
C LYS A 69 5.13 -22.53 4.31
N PHE A 70 3.99 -23.06 4.74
CA PHE A 70 3.13 -22.43 5.72
C PHE A 70 3.87 -22.22 7.04
N PHE A 71 3.53 -21.18 7.79
CA PHE A 71 4.11 -20.89 9.11
C PHE A 71 3.84 -22.04 10.08
N ALA A 72 4.89 -22.74 10.46
CA ALA A 72 4.83 -23.94 11.30
C ALA A 72 6.04 -24.03 12.23
N PRO A 73 6.15 -23.16 13.26
CA PRO A 73 7.22 -23.26 14.26
C PRO A 73 7.14 -24.63 14.97
N ALA A 74 8.30 -25.25 15.18
CA ALA A 74 8.42 -26.60 15.73
C ALA A 74 7.56 -27.66 14.98
N GLY A 75 7.32 -27.45 13.67
CA GLY A 75 6.55 -28.39 12.84
C GLY A 75 5.03 -28.30 13.00
N LYS A 76 4.51 -27.45 13.85
CA LYS A 76 3.07 -27.28 14.08
C LYS A 76 2.54 -26.06 13.34
N ALA A 77 1.65 -26.28 12.36
CA ALA A 77 1.02 -25.21 11.62
C ALA A 77 0.19 -24.31 12.55
N MET A 78 0.34 -22.99 12.41
CA MET A 78 -0.42 -22.02 13.19
C MET A 78 -0.57 -20.68 12.49
N LEU A 79 -1.57 -19.92 12.89
CA LEU A 79 -1.71 -18.51 12.50
C LEU A 79 -0.94 -17.65 13.50
N PRO A 80 0.03 -16.80 13.06
CA PRO A 80 0.74 -15.90 13.97
C PRO A 80 -0.22 -14.91 14.63
N GLY A 81 -0.10 -14.73 15.93
CA GLY A 81 -0.88 -13.74 16.68
C GLY A 81 -0.71 -12.32 16.11
N SER A 82 0.46 -11.98 15.61
CA SER A 82 0.73 -10.70 14.93
C SER A 82 -0.12 -10.50 13.67
N SER A 83 -0.35 -11.56 12.88
CA SER A 83 -1.20 -11.50 11.68
C SER A 83 -2.67 -11.32 12.04
N ILE A 84 -3.15 -12.05 13.06
CA ILE A 84 -4.52 -11.92 13.58
C ILE A 84 -4.71 -10.52 14.17
N ARG A 85 -3.78 -10.05 15.00
CA ARG A 85 -3.80 -8.72 15.60
C ARG A 85 -3.85 -7.62 14.53
N GLY A 86 -3.05 -7.73 13.47
CA GLY A 86 -3.04 -6.75 12.38
C GLY A 86 -4.38 -6.70 11.64
N MET A 87 -5.02 -7.84 11.39
CA MET A 87 -6.37 -7.91 10.81
C MET A 87 -7.40 -7.25 11.71
N LEU A 88 -7.42 -7.61 13.01
CA LEU A 88 -8.36 -7.07 13.99
C LEU A 88 -8.17 -5.57 14.18
N LYS A 89 -6.92 -5.07 14.32
CA LYS A 89 -6.62 -3.64 14.45
C LYS A 89 -7.11 -2.85 13.24
N ASN A 90 -6.96 -3.40 12.02
CA ASN A 90 -7.44 -2.72 10.81
C ASN A 90 -8.97 -2.57 10.80
N ILE A 91 -9.71 -3.64 11.13
CA ILE A 91 -11.18 -3.59 11.23
C ILE A 91 -11.60 -2.68 12.40
N PHE A 92 -10.90 -2.75 13.53
CA PHE A 92 -11.14 -1.88 14.68
C PHE A 92 -11.03 -0.40 14.30
N LYS A 93 -9.95 0.02 13.63
CA LYS A 93 -9.80 1.39 13.15
C LYS A 93 -10.95 1.85 12.24
N ILE A 94 -11.47 0.96 11.40
CA ILE A 94 -12.61 1.27 10.54
C ILE A 94 -13.88 1.46 11.37
N VAL A 95 -14.20 0.52 12.27
CA VAL A 95 -15.45 0.58 13.04
C VAL A 95 -15.45 1.64 14.12
N THR A 96 -14.28 2.09 14.56
CA THR A 96 -14.13 3.18 15.52
C THR A 96 -13.80 4.52 14.88
N ALA A 97 -13.91 4.67 13.55
CA ALA A 97 -13.51 5.88 12.85
C ALA A 97 -12.16 6.42 13.37
N GLY A 98 -11.14 5.58 13.38
CA GLY A 98 -9.81 5.90 13.92
C GLY A 98 -8.99 6.79 13.00
N THR A 99 -7.90 7.31 13.54
CA THR A 99 -6.92 8.13 12.83
C THR A 99 -6.21 7.36 11.70
N MET A 100 -5.64 8.09 10.78
CA MET A 100 -4.74 7.58 9.74
C MET A 100 -3.54 8.50 9.63
N ARG A 101 -2.54 8.26 10.47
CA ARG A 101 -1.37 9.13 10.61
C ARG A 101 -0.23 8.73 9.69
N GLU A 102 0.49 9.74 9.20
CA GLU A 102 1.79 9.53 8.57
C GLU A 102 2.75 8.85 9.56
N LYS A 103 3.64 8.01 9.08
CA LYS A 103 4.63 7.23 9.82
C LYS A 103 4.09 6.10 10.70
N GLU A 104 2.90 6.23 11.29
CA GLU A 104 2.29 5.19 12.12
C GLU A 104 1.46 4.19 11.31
N ASP A 105 0.61 4.71 10.44
CA ASP A 105 -0.35 3.92 9.68
C ASP A 105 0.01 3.80 8.20
N ILE A 106 0.66 4.80 7.66
CA ILE A 106 1.07 4.83 6.26
C ILE A 106 2.52 5.31 6.10
N GLU A 107 3.19 4.76 5.11
CA GLU A 107 4.47 5.26 4.62
C GLU A 107 4.19 6.36 3.59
N SER A 108 4.22 7.62 4.00
CA SER A 108 4.06 8.74 3.07
C SER A 108 5.29 8.91 2.20
N ARG A 109 5.05 9.12 0.91
CA ARG A 109 6.08 9.38 -0.08
C ARG A 109 5.48 10.03 -1.31
N HIS A 110 6.31 10.74 -2.07
CA HIS A 110 5.94 11.17 -3.40
C HIS A 110 5.93 9.97 -4.36
N LEU A 111 4.84 9.76 -5.06
CA LEU A 111 4.74 8.73 -6.07
C LEU A 111 5.33 9.24 -7.39
N TYR A 112 5.92 8.32 -8.18
CA TYR A 112 6.54 8.65 -9.45
C TYR A 112 5.67 8.21 -10.62
N PHE A 113 5.59 9.05 -11.65
CA PHE A 113 4.77 8.77 -12.82
C PHE A 113 5.49 9.06 -14.14
N ARG A 114 4.95 8.47 -15.21
CA ARG A 114 5.37 8.72 -16.59
C ARG A 114 4.16 8.54 -17.49
N GLY A 115 3.69 9.63 -18.10
CA GLY A 115 2.48 9.68 -18.92
C GLY A 115 2.68 9.98 -20.39
N LEU A 116 3.89 9.82 -20.95
CA LEU A 116 4.25 10.25 -22.31
C LEU A 116 3.31 9.73 -23.41
N ALA A 117 2.82 8.49 -23.27
CA ALA A 117 1.92 7.85 -24.24
C ALA A 117 0.48 7.73 -23.74
N ALA A 118 0.16 8.37 -22.62
CA ALA A 118 -1.19 8.31 -22.06
C ALA A 118 -2.09 9.32 -22.79
N PRO A 119 -3.32 8.94 -23.13
CA PRO A 119 -4.29 9.87 -23.69
C PRO A 119 -4.85 10.83 -22.63
N GLY A 120 -5.36 11.98 -23.07
CA GLY A 120 -6.06 12.95 -22.24
C GLY A 120 -5.18 13.71 -21.26
N THR A 121 -5.81 14.31 -20.26
CA THR A 121 -5.20 15.24 -19.29
C THR A 121 -3.97 14.68 -18.58
N TYR A 122 -3.91 13.40 -18.33
CA TYR A 122 -2.74 12.77 -17.69
C TYR A 122 -1.50 12.79 -18.60
N GLY A 123 -1.66 12.53 -19.89
CA GLY A 123 -0.57 12.66 -20.88
C GLY A 123 -0.15 14.12 -21.05
N GLU A 124 -1.11 15.03 -21.09
CA GLU A 124 -0.89 16.48 -21.15
C GLU A 124 -0.16 16.98 -19.90
N TYR A 125 -0.55 16.50 -18.71
CA TYR A 125 0.11 16.86 -17.46
C TYR A 125 1.59 16.46 -17.44
N TYR A 126 1.93 15.24 -17.86
CA TYR A 126 3.32 14.81 -17.99
C TYR A 126 4.05 15.62 -19.07
N SER A 127 3.42 15.81 -20.23
CA SER A 127 4.01 16.51 -21.37
C SER A 127 4.26 17.98 -21.06
N SER A 128 3.37 18.66 -20.36
CA SER A 128 3.58 20.06 -19.96
C SER A 128 4.84 20.25 -19.10
N ARG A 129 5.17 19.24 -18.27
CA ARG A 129 6.36 19.27 -17.40
C ARG A 129 7.64 18.86 -18.14
N MET A 130 7.58 17.86 -19.02
CA MET A 130 8.76 17.21 -19.62
C MET A 130 9.00 17.54 -21.09
N VAL A 131 8.01 18.10 -21.79
CA VAL A 131 8.08 18.36 -23.23
C VAL A 131 7.89 19.85 -23.51
N GLY A 132 8.77 20.41 -24.31
CA GLY A 132 8.64 21.75 -24.89
C GLY A 132 8.30 21.66 -26.36
N MET A 133 7.76 22.75 -26.91
CA MET A 133 7.48 22.89 -28.34
C MET A 133 8.37 24.01 -28.91
N LYS A 134 9.04 23.72 -30.01
CA LYS A 134 9.81 24.76 -30.76
C LYS A 134 9.42 24.76 -32.22
N THR A 135 9.45 25.93 -32.81
CA THR A 135 9.26 26.08 -34.25
C THR A 135 10.59 25.84 -34.97
N VAL A 136 10.58 24.94 -35.93
CA VAL A 136 11.76 24.60 -36.74
C VAL A 136 11.37 24.82 -38.20
N LYS A 137 12.25 25.47 -38.96
CA LYS A 137 12.07 25.57 -40.41
C LYS A 137 12.37 24.22 -41.06
N THR A 138 11.46 23.73 -41.87
CA THR A 138 11.67 22.55 -42.71
C THR A 138 12.63 22.86 -43.85
N LYS A 139 13.10 21.84 -44.57
CA LYS A 139 13.97 22.04 -45.75
C LYS A 139 13.30 22.91 -46.83
N ASP A 140 11.96 22.90 -46.84
CA ASP A 140 11.15 23.67 -47.80
C ASP A 140 10.77 25.07 -47.28
N GLY A 141 11.43 25.53 -46.21
CA GLY A 141 11.24 26.86 -45.64
C GLY A 141 9.97 27.03 -44.77
N GLN A 142 9.13 26.03 -44.63
CA GLN A 142 7.89 26.08 -43.84
C GLN A 142 8.18 25.97 -42.35
N ASN A 143 7.39 26.65 -41.53
CA ASN A 143 7.46 26.57 -40.07
C ASN A 143 6.75 25.29 -39.58
N GLN A 144 7.49 24.38 -38.96
CA GLN A 144 6.96 23.18 -38.33
C GLN A 144 7.17 23.21 -36.80
N ARG A 145 6.11 22.99 -36.03
CA ARG A 145 6.23 22.80 -34.58
C ARG A 145 6.78 21.41 -34.27
N LYS A 146 7.91 21.35 -33.57
CA LYS A 146 8.54 20.08 -33.16
C LYS A 146 8.68 20.00 -31.66
N ALA A 147 8.26 18.87 -31.09
CA ALA A 147 8.44 18.59 -29.68
C ALA A 147 9.92 18.33 -29.35
N TYR A 148 10.36 18.80 -28.20
CA TYR A 148 11.67 18.49 -27.64
C TYR A 148 11.54 18.18 -26.14
N THR A 149 12.49 17.42 -25.57
CA THR A 149 12.54 17.21 -24.12
C THR A 149 13.09 18.46 -23.41
N LYS A 150 12.48 18.80 -22.27
CA LYS A 150 12.99 19.85 -21.38
C LYS A 150 14.12 19.34 -20.49
N SER A 151 14.27 18.01 -20.32
CA SER A 151 15.35 17.45 -19.52
C SER A 151 16.70 17.63 -20.18
N LEU A 152 17.69 17.98 -19.39
CA LEU A 152 19.07 18.22 -19.81
C LEU A 152 19.95 17.02 -19.44
N PRO A 153 20.98 16.71 -20.23
CA PRO A 153 21.97 15.71 -19.87
C PRO A 153 22.97 16.27 -18.85
N GLY A 154 23.43 15.41 -17.94
CA GLY A 154 24.42 15.78 -16.93
C GLY A 154 24.92 14.57 -16.17
N PHE A 155 25.70 14.81 -15.13
CA PHE A 155 26.29 13.79 -14.27
C PHE A 155 25.95 14.09 -12.82
N LEU A 156 25.25 13.14 -12.17
CA LEU A 156 25.01 13.19 -10.74
C LEU A 156 26.31 12.86 -10.03
N ILE A 157 26.74 13.74 -9.12
CA ILE A 157 27.93 13.56 -8.29
C ILE A 157 27.56 13.63 -6.81
N LYS A 158 28.32 12.92 -5.99
CA LYS A 158 28.25 13.00 -4.53
C LYS A 158 29.59 13.49 -3.98
N ILE A 159 29.58 14.50 -3.13
CA ILE A 159 30.78 15.02 -2.49
C ILE A 159 31.27 14.03 -1.44
N LYS A 160 32.57 13.76 -1.46
CA LYS A 160 33.26 12.81 -0.61
C LYS A 160 33.03 13.10 0.86
N GLY A 161 32.71 12.06 1.63
CA GLY A 161 32.48 12.18 3.07
C GLY A 161 31.19 12.91 3.48
N THR A 162 30.34 13.30 2.51
CA THR A 162 29.07 14.00 2.78
C THR A 162 27.88 13.26 2.19
N ASN A 163 26.67 13.74 2.48
CA ASN A 163 25.45 13.34 1.78
C ASN A 163 24.96 14.39 0.77
N ASN A 164 25.84 15.31 0.35
CA ASN A 164 25.52 16.35 -0.60
C ASN A 164 25.70 15.85 -2.03
N TYR A 165 24.66 16.05 -2.82
CA TYR A 165 24.64 15.70 -4.24
C TYR A 165 24.55 16.96 -5.10
N PHE A 166 25.19 16.91 -6.26
CA PHE A 166 25.13 17.96 -7.29
C PHE A 166 24.99 17.31 -8.65
N ILE A 167 24.60 18.10 -9.64
CA ILE A 167 24.69 17.72 -11.04
C ILE A 167 25.70 18.61 -11.74
N CYS A 168 26.70 17.98 -12.36
CA CYS A 168 27.56 18.61 -13.35
C CYS A 168 26.85 18.57 -14.69
N PRO A 169 26.47 19.70 -15.30
CA PRO A 169 25.89 19.72 -16.65
C PRO A 169 26.82 19.06 -17.67
N ALA A 170 26.26 18.35 -18.64
CA ALA A 170 27.06 17.94 -19.81
C ALA A 170 27.43 19.15 -20.68
N GLN A 171 28.63 19.13 -21.27
CA GLN A 171 29.06 20.22 -22.15
C GLN A 171 28.15 20.39 -23.39
N SER A 172 27.64 19.27 -23.90
CA SER A 172 26.58 19.29 -24.90
C SER A 172 25.23 19.29 -24.20
N HIS A 173 24.44 20.32 -24.33
CA HIS A 173 23.08 20.43 -23.82
C HIS A 173 22.08 19.48 -24.51
N LYS A 174 22.53 18.62 -25.41
CA LYS A 174 21.69 17.67 -26.14
C LYS A 174 22.25 16.27 -26.01
N ALA A 175 21.48 15.39 -25.39
CA ALA A 175 21.77 13.98 -25.47
C ALA A 175 21.53 13.46 -26.88
N LYS A 176 22.44 12.63 -27.38
CA LYS A 176 22.33 11.99 -28.69
C LYS A 176 21.69 10.61 -28.53
N TYR A 177 20.81 10.24 -29.45
CA TYR A 177 20.25 8.90 -29.50
C TYR A 177 21.01 8.04 -30.52
N LYS A 178 21.39 6.84 -30.09
CA LYS A 178 21.96 5.82 -30.96
C LYS A 178 21.05 4.60 -31.02
N LYS A 179 20.86 4.02 -32.18
CA LYS A 179 20.09 2.80 -32.36
C LYS A 179 20.95 1.59 -31.96
N TYR A 180 20.35 0.65 -31.19
CA TYR A 180 21.03 -0.57 -30.80
C TYR A 180 21.22 -1.51 -31.99
N ASP A 181 22.42 -1.97 -32.16
CA ASP A 181 22.83 -2.88 -33.23
C ASP A 181 22.85 -4.38 -32.81
N GLY A 182 22.39 -4.70 -31.63
CA GLY A 182 22.34 -6.06 -31.09
C GLY A 182 23.58 -6.46 -30.29
N ARG A 183 24.62 -5.64 -30.23
CA ARG A 183 25.85 -5.92 -29.48
C ARG A 183 25.90 -4.99 -28.25
N GLY A 184 26.00 -5.54 -27.03
CA GLY A 184 26.16 -4.71 -25.81
C GLY A 184 25.46 -5.25 -24.58
N LYS A 185 25.75 -4.65 -23.43
CA LYS A 185 25.23 -5.03 -22.10
C LYS A 185 23.73 -4.83 -22.00
N GLY A 186 23.11 -5.60 -21.13
CA GLY A 186 21.67 -5.65 -20.95
C GLY A 186 21.04 -4.33 -20.43
N LYS A 187 19.72 -4.35 -20.33
CA LYS A 187 18.88 -3.26 -19.85
C LYS A 187 19.36 -2.68 -18.50
N GLY A 188 19.52 -1.36 -18.42
CA GLY A 188 19.92 -0.67 -17.19
C GLY A 188 21.44 -0.67 -16.93
N SER A 189 22.28 -0.88 -17.95
CA SER A 189 23.73 -0.75 -17.84
C SER A 189 24.23 0.61 -18.32
N ILE A 190 25.41 1.01 -17.85
CA ILE A 190 26.16 2.18 -18.32
C ILE A 190 27.42 1.67 -19.02
N ASP A 191 27.63 2.08 -20.26
CA ASP A 191 28.91 1.92 -20.94
C ASP A 191 29.64 3.25 -20.91
N TRP A 192 30.78 3.27 -20.22
CA TRP A 192 31.70 4.38 -20.20
C TRP A 192 32.58 4.33 -21.45
N GLY A 193 32.65 5.44 -22.19
CA GLY A 193 33.43 5.49 -23.42
C GLY A 193 34.94 5.38 -23.17
N ASN A 194 35.70 5.09 -24.22
CA ASN A 194 37.17 4.94 -24.17
C ASN A 194 37.87 6.26 -23.77
N GLU A 195 38.81 6.11 -22.86
CA GLU A 195 39.46 7.10 -21.99
C GLU A 195 40.25 8.21 -22.67
N LYS A 196 40.42 8.27 -23.96
CA LYS A 196 41.46 9.14 -24.48
C LYS A 196 41.03 10.57 -24.83
N ASN A 197 39.74 10.84 -25.10
CA ASN A 197 39.30 12.23 -25.40
C ASN A 197 37.81 12.54 -25.17
N ASP A 198 36.93 11.58 -25.00
CA ASP A 198 35.49 11.83 -24.89
C ASP A 198 34.84 10.99 -23.78
N PHE A 199 34.42 11.64 -22.73
CA PHE A 199 33.57 11.08 -21.68
C PHE A 199 32.15 10.89 -22.20
N ALA A 200 31.98 10.16 -23.28
CA ALA A 200 30.63 9.82 -23.73
C ALA A 200 30.16 8.58 -22.98
N CYS A 201 29.08 8.70 -22.26
CA CYS A 201 28.44 7.57 -21.58
C CYS A 201 27.21 7.12 -22.33
N ASP A 202 27.15 5.85 -22.66
CA ASP A 202 25.97 5.23 -23.22
C ASP A 202 25.08 4.70 -22.10
N ILE A 203 23.93 5.36 -21.84
CA ILE A 203 22.93 4.84 -20.92
C ILE A 203 21.96 3.96 -21.70
N HIS A 204 21.89 2.70 -21.31
CA HIS A 204 20.94 1.73 -21.87
C HIS A 204 19.56 1.92 -21.24
N THR A 205 18.68 2.66 -21.89
CA THR A 205 17.32 2.96 -21.37
C THR A 205 16.32 1.80 -21.56
N GLY A 206 16.74 0.72 -22.23
CA GLY A 206 15.90 -0.41 -22.56
C GLY A 206 15.10 -0.23 -23.85
N ARG A 207 14.07 -1.06 -24.04
CA ARG A 207 13.28 -1.11 -25.29
C ARG A 207 12.26 0.02 -25.34
N ILE A 208 12.34 0.87 -26.38
CA ILE A 208 11.30 1.83 -26.72
C ILE A 208 10.61 1.35 -28.01
N GLY A 209 9.37 0.89 -27.90
CA GLY A 209 8.69 0.21 -29.00
C GLY A 209 9.38 -1.11 -29.39
N LYS A 210 9.72 -1.28 -30.66
CA LYS A 210 10.44 -2.45 -31.20
C LYS A 210 11.96 -2.31 -31.21
N LYS A 211 12.53 -1.20 -30.70
CA LYS A 211 13.96 -0.86 -30.80
C LYS A 211 14.57 -0.59 -29.44
N PHE A 212 15.81 -1.03 -29.24
CA PHE A 212 16.64 -0.57 -28.13
C PHE A 212 17.30 0.75 -28.50
N ILE A 213 17.36 1.66 -27.54
CA ILE A 213 17.91 2.99 -27.73
C ILE A 213 18.91 3.26 -26.61
N TYR A 214 20.07 3.81 -27.00
CA TYR A 214 21.05 4.38 -26.08
C TYR A 214 20.90 5.89 -26.03
N ILE A 215 21.23 6.46 -24.89
CA ILE A 215 21.42 7.89 -24.74
C ILE A 215 22.88 8.14 -24.49
N ILE A 216 23.50 8.91 -25.36
CA ILE A 216 24.88 9.36 -25.22
C ILE A 216 24.86 10.69 -24.50
N ILE A 217 25.60 10.79 -23.41
CA ILE A 217 25.83 12.01 -22.65
C ILE A 217 27.30 12.37 -22.75
N ASP A 218 27.57 13.54 -23.31
CA ASP A 218 28.93 14.04 -23.52
C ASP A 218 29.53 14.56 -22.21
N ASN A 219 30.83 14.85 -22.23
CA ASN A 219 31.68 15.30 -21.13
C ASN A 219 30.98 16.19 -20.08
N PRO A 220 31.20 15.95 -18.78
CA PRO A 220 30.72 16.84 -17.73
C PRO A 220 31.49 18.16 -17.70
N ASP A 221 30.78 19.22 -17.35
CA ASP A 221 31.42 20.50 -16.99
C ASP A 221 31.80 20.41 -15.49
N TRP A 222 33.08 20.13 -15.23
CA TRP A 222 33.60 19.88 -13.88
C TRP A 222 33.79 21.15 -13.04
N ARG A 223 33.62 22.34 -13.60
CA ARG A 223 33.78 23.58 -12.85
C ARG A 223 32.83 23.63 -11.66
N VAL A 224 33.35 23.93 -10.48
CA VAL A 224 32.61 23.95 -9.23
C VAL A 224 31.41 24.91 -9.28
N GLU A 225 31.63 26.10 -9.87
CA GLU A 225 30.60 27.13 -10.02
C GLU A 225 29.45 26.73 -10.98
N LYS A 226 29.62 25.65 -11.75
CA LYS A 226 28.60 25.11 -12.67
C LYS A 226 27.84 23.95 -12.07
N ARG A 227 28.26 23.44 -10.89
CA ARG A 227 27.56 22.38 -10.18
C ARG A 227 26.19 22.87 -9.70
N ILE A 228 25.13 22.15 -10.04
CA ILE A 228 23.76 22.48 -9.64
C ILE A 228 23.41 21.62 -8.42
N PRO A 229 23.05 22.20 -7.28
CA PRO A 229 22.72 21.45 -6.07
C PRO A 229 21.47 20.59 -6.27
N VAL A 230 21.50 19.37 -5.71
CA VAL A 230 20.35 18.47 -5.64
C VAL A 230 19.83 18.53 -4.20
N PRO A 231 18.63 19.09 -3.96
CA PRO A 231 18.06 19.18 -2.64
C PRO A 231 17.91 17.78 -1.98
N PRO A 232 18.09 17.67 -0.63
CA PRO A 232 17.99 16.38 0.07
C PRO A 232 16.67 15.64 -0.16
N ASN A 233 15.55 16.36 -0.23
CA ASN A 233 14.23 15.79 -0.52
C ASN A 233 14.16 15.15 -1.92
N VAL A 234 14.80 15.74 -2.92
CA VAL A 234 14.87 15.18 -4.30
C VAL A 234 15.67 13.87 -4.31
N VAL A 235 16.75 13.80 -3.53
CA VAL A 235 17.54 12.57 -3.38
C VAL A 235 16.72 11.50 -2.65
N GLU A 236 15.99 11.90 -1.61
CA GLU A 236 15.13 11.00 -0.83
C GLU A 236 13.96 10.48 -1.66
N ASP A 237 13.30 11.35 -2.41
CA ASP A 237 12.24 10.97 -3.35
C ASP A 237 12.76 9.94 -4.36
N TYR A 238 13.94 10.18 -4.95
CA TYR A 238 14.55 9.22 -5.87
C TYR A 238 14.86 7.88 -5.16
N ARG A 239 15.36 7.90 -3.92
CA ARG A 239 15.67 6.71 -3.11
C ARG A 239 14.42 5.90 -2.80
N ASN A 240 13.31 6.56 -2.54
CA ASN A 240 12.02 5.97 -2.17
C ASN A 240 11.21 5.48 -3.37
N ASP A 241 11.56 5.87 -4.60
CA ASP A 241 10.93 5.30 -5.80
C ASP A 241 11.35 3.84 -5.99
N LYS A 242 10.47 2.91 -5.57
CA LYS A 242 10.66 1.45 -5.70
C LYS A 242 10.44 0.95 -7.15
N THR A 243 10.16 1.86 -8.09
CA THR A 243 9.89 1.50 -9.49
C THR A 243 11.15 1.47 -10.37
N HIS A 244 12.32 1.77 -9.81
CA HIS A 244 13.61 1.62 -10.50
C HIS A 244 13.86 0.15 -10.82
N LYS A 245 13.62 -0.21 -12.07
CA LYS A 245 13.98 -1.55 -12.59
C LYS A 245 15.32 -1.43 -13.32
N GLY A 246 16.36 -2.03 -12.76
CA GLY A 246 17.69 -2.08 -13.33
C GLY A 246 18.63 -1.04 -12.72
N LEU A 247 18.91 0.06 -13.41
CA LEU A 247 19.89 1.06 -12.97
C LEU A 247 19.36 1.95 -11.83
N ASN A 248 20.01 1.88 -10.68
CA ASN A 248 19.83 2.80 -9.57
C ASN A 248 20.99 3.81 -9.55
N LEU A 249 20.72 5.07 -9.89
CA LEU A 249 21.74 6.11 -10.00
C LEU A 249 22.45 6.43 -8.67
N LEU A 250 21.85 6.14 -7.52
CA LEU A 250 22.49 6.35 -6.20
C LEU A 250 23.39 5.17 -5.79
N LYS A 251 23.33 4.04 -6.50
CA LYS A 251 24.09 2.82 -6.19
C LYS A 251 25.10 2.42 -7.26
N ALA A 252 24.95 2.94 -8.46
CA ALA A 252 25.60 2.42 -9.67
C ALA A 252 27.13 2.61 -9.77
N ALA A 253 27.77 3.30 -8.83
CA ALA A 253 28.98 4.01 -9.22
C ALA A 253 30.29 3.58 -8.58
N LYS A 254 30.33 2.79 -7.50
CA LYS A 254 31.61 2.62 -6.77
C LYS A 254 32.68 1.80 -7.49
N LYS A 255 32.32 0.86 -8.33
CA LYS A 255 33.31 0.01 -9.04
C LYS A 255 33.78 0.60 -10.36
N ASP A 256 32.92 1.34 -11.04
CA ASP A 256 33.24 1.89 -12.36
C ASP A 256 33.99 3.22 -12.27
N ASN A 257 33.91 3.92 -11.12
CA ASN A 257 34.61 5.20 -10.91
C ASN A 257 36.13 5.04 -10.74
N GLU A 258 36.59 3.93 -10.21
CA GLU A 258 38.04 3.64 -10.11
C GLU A 258 38.69 3.38 -11.47
N ALA A 259 37.90 2.88 -12.42
CA ALA A 259 38.36 2.58 -13.78
C ALA A 259 38.41 3.81 -14.71
N VAL A 260 37.73 4.89 -14.38
CA VAL A 260 37.56 6.05 -15.29
C VAL A 260 38.53 7.19 -15.00
N GLY A 261 39.49 7.00 -14.08
CA GLY A 261 40.58 7.98 -13.85
C GLY A 261 40.11 9.40 -13.62
N PHE A 262 39.23 9.66 -12.63
CA PHE A 262 38.76 10.99 -12.26
C PHE A 262 39.90 11.85 -11.69
N THR A 263 40.87 12.19 -12.51
CA THR A 263 41.97 13.07 -12.13
C THR A 263 41.50 14.50 -11.82
N HIS A 264 40.29 14.86 -12.24
CA HIS A 264 39.76 16.24 -12.12
C HIS A 264 38.77 16.44 -10.97
N CYS A 265 38.39 15.40 -10.22
CA CYS A 265 37.41 15.53 -9.12
C CYS A 265 37.81 14.67 -7.91
N GLN A 266 38.86 15.07 -7.20
CA GLN A 266 39.32 14.39 -5.99
C GLN A 266 38.33 14.49 -4.83
N ASP A 267 37.37 15.42 -4.92
CA ASP A 267 36.34 15.72 -3.92
C ASP A 267 35.04 14.90 -4.09
N VAL A 268 35.02 13.92 -5.00
CA VAL A 268 33.77 13.22 -5.39
C VAL A 268 33.87 11.71 -5.16
N ASP A 269 32.83 11.13 -4.51
CA ASP A 269 32.69 9.67 -4.28
C ASP A 269 31.88 8.96 -5.36
N LEU A 270 31.01 9.67 -6.06
CA LEU A 270 30.06 9.13 -7.01
C LEU A 270 30.01 10.00 -8.25
N VAL A 271 30.05 9.40 -9.41
CA VAL A 271 29.74 10.05 -10.68
C VAL A 271 28.87 9.12 -11.51
N VAL A 272 27.68 9.58 -11.91
CA VAL A 272 26.74 8.77 -12.72
C VAL A 272 26.08 9.65 -13.76
N PRO A 273 26.07 9.26 -15.04
CA PRO A 273 25.37 10.01 -16.08
C PRO A 273 23.87 9.95 -15.83
N CYS A 274 23.19 11.08 -16.01
CA CYS A 274 21.75 11.22 -15.82
C CYS A 274 21.14 12.26 -16.78
N CYS A 275 19.82 12.28 -16.81
CA CYS A 275 19.05 13.40 -17.33
C CYS A 275 18.37 14.10 -16.16
N TYR A 276 18.30 15.42 -16.17
CA TYR A 276 17.76 16.18 -15.05
C TYR A 276 16.93 17.39 -15.53
N MET A 277 16.15 17.94 -14.62
CA MET A 277 15.54 19.26 -14.74
C MET A 277 15.94 20.11 -13.55
N ALA A 278 16.25 21.37 -13.83
CA ALA A 278 16.57 22.36 -12.81
C ALA A 278 15.74 23.62 -13.02
N GLU A 279 15.30 24.23 -11.95
CA GLU A 279 14.61 25.51 -11.91
C GLU A 279 15.20 26.35 -10.77
N LYS A 280 15.34 27.65 -10.98
CA LYS A 280 15.88 28.61 -9.98
C LYS A 280 17.23 28.18 -9.39
N GLY A 281 18.07 27.50 -10.18
CA GLY A 281 19.42 27.10 -9.76
C GLY A 281 19.49 25.79 -8.96
N GLU A 282 18.40 25.08 -8.79
CA GLU A 282 18.34 23.79 -8.08
C GLU A 282 17.72 22.69 -8.94
N VAL A 283 18.18 21.45 -8.73
CA VAL A 283 17.61 20.28 -9.38
C VAL A 283 16.23 19.96 -8.81
N GLN A 284 15.23 19.86 -9.68
CA GLN A 284 13.87 19.50 -9.28
C GLN A 284 13.66 17.97 -9.27
N HIS A 285 14.23 17.28 -10.24
CA HIS A 285 14.21 15.82 -10.34
C HIS A 285 15.23 15.35 -11.39
N PHE A 286 15.60 14.09 -11.33
CA PHE A 286 16.54 13.46 -12.25
C PHE A 286 16.18 11.99 -12.54
N GLY A 287 16.76 11.41 -13.59
CA GLY A 287 16.56 10.04 -13.99
C GLY A 287 17.53 9.59 -15.07
N HIS A 288 17.46 8.33 -15.48
CA HIS A 288 18.42 7.73 -16.42
C HIS A 288 18.05 7.82 -17.91
N GLY A 289 17.07 8.63 -18.25
CA GLY A 289 16.65 8.80 -19.64
C GLY A 289 15.96 10.13 -19.84
N GLN A 290 15.83 10.62 -21.08
CA GLN A 290 15.25 11.93 -21.36
C GLN A 290 13.78 12.09 -20.93
N TYR A 291 13.02 10.97 -20.91
CA TYR A 291 11.63 10.92 -20.47
C TYR A 291 11.53 9.99 -19.28
N TYR A 292 12.24 10.31 -18.20
CA TYR A 292 12.22 9.54 -16.96
C TYR A 292 10.92 9.78 -16.19
N ARG A 293 10.70 8.99 -15.14
CA ARG A 293 9.59 9.20 -14.21
C ARG A 293 9.88 10.41 -13.35
N ILE A 294 8.87 11.23 -13.14
CA ILE A 294 8.93 12.41 -12.26
C ILE A 294 8.04 12.21 -11.04
N PRO A 295 8.39 12.79 -9.89
CA PRO A 295 7.53 12.73 -8.72
C PRO A 295 6.29 13.62 -8.91
N TYR A 296 5.19 13.22 -8.29
CA TYR A 296 4.09 14.13 -8.01
C TYR A 296 4.55 15.16 -6.96
N LYS A 297 3.91 16.32 -6.93
CA LYS A 297 4.22 17.38 -5.96
C LYS A 297 3.68 17.07 -4.58
N LYS A 298 2.53 16.40 -4.51
CA LYS A 298 1.90 15.94 -3.27
C LYS A 298 2.33 14.52 -2.94
N SER A 299 2.55 14.28 -1.66
CA SER A 299 2.79 12.95 -1.09
C SER A 299 1.48 12.17 -0.90
N VAL A 300 1.56 10.92 -0.49
CA VAL A 300 0.36 10.14 -0.15
C VAL A 300 -0.36 10.73 1.06
N ALA A 301 0.37 11.26 2.06
CA ALA A 301 -0.21 11.87 3.26
C ALA A 301 -1.04 13.13 2.94
N ASP A 302 -0.63 13.92 1.93
CA ASP A 302 -1.39 15.10 1.51
C ASP A 302 -2.81 14.81 1.00
N HIS A 303 -3.12 13.52 0.79
CA HIS A 303 -4.44 13.03 0.38
C HIS A 303 -5.24 12.40 1.52
N ILE A 304 -4.78 12.55 2.76
CA ILE A 304 -5.53 12.12 3.95
C ILE A 304 -6.16 13.37 4.57
N PRO A 305 -7.45 13.32 4.94
CA PRO A 305 -8.07 14.43 5.66
C PRO A 305 -7.26 14.85 6.90
N ALA A 306 -7.07 16.15 7.10
CA ALA A 306 -6.24 16.66 8.19
C ALA A 306 -6.71 16.19 9.57
N ALA A 307 -8.03 16.08 9.77
CA ALA A 307 -8.61 15.60 11.03
C ALA A 307 -8.13 14.18 11.41
N LEU A 308 -7.86 13.32 10.42
CA LEU A 308 -7.37 11.97 10.68
C LEU A 308 -5.86 11.90 10.99
N GLN A 309 -5.13 13.00 10.81
CA GLN A 309 -3.70 13.09 11.04
C GLN A 309 -3.33 13.78 12.36
N GLU A 310 -4.34 14.14 13.18
CA GLU A 310 -4.16 14.77 14.48
C GLU A 310 -3.25 13.94 15.40
N GLU A 311 -2.19 14.54 15.94
CA GLU A 311 -1.20 13.87 16.77
C GLU A 311 -1.37 14.13 18.27
N ASP A 312 -2.02 15.22 18.66
CA ASP A 312 -2.15 15.62 20.07
C ASP A 312 -3.19 14.83 20.85
N ARG A 313 -4.04 14.07 20.16
CA ARG A 313 -5.07 13.23 20.75
C ARG A 313 -4.87 11.76 20.42
N ALA A 314 -5.43 10.89 21.23
CA ALA A 314 -5.42 9.45 21.03
C ALA A 314 -6.79 8.96 20.58
N ASP A 315 -6.85 8.15 19.52
CA ASP A 315 -8.07 7.44 19.15
C ASP A 315 -8.22 6.14 19.98
N LEU A 316 -9.36 5.47 19.86
CA LEU A 316 -9.60 4.21 20.59
C LEU A 316 -8.60 3.10 20.20
N ALA A 317 -8.04 3.12 18.98
CA ALA A 317 -7.03 2.14 18.59
C ALA A 317 -5.69 2.41 19.29
N ASP A 318 -5.29 3.67 19.44
CA ASP A 318 -4.13 4.06 20.23
C ASP A 318 -4.29 3.61 21.68
N MET A 319 -5.48 3.80 22.23
CA MET A 319 -5.80 3.46 23.62
C MET A 319 -5.56 1.98 23.90
N ILE A 320 -6.03 1.08 23.05
CA ILE A 320 -6.00 -0.36 23.35
C ILE A 320 -4.87 -1.13 22.66
N PHE A 321 -4.47 -0.74 21.44
CA PHE A 321 -3.37 -1.41 20.70
C PHE A 321 -2.01 -0.75 20.91
N GLY A 322 -1.98 0.36 21.65
CA GLY A 322 -0.77 1.11 21.93
C GLY A 322 -0.41 2.13 20.86
N ARG A 323 0.31 3.16 21.30
CA ARG A 323 0.84 4.23 20.46
C ARG A 323 2.36 4.27 20.54
N LYS A 324 3.01 4.28 19.39
CA LYS A 324 4.47 4.28 19.30
C LYS A 324 5.08 5.42 20.12
N GLU A 325 6.13 5.13 20.86
CA GLU A 325 6.89 6.05 21.72
C GLU A 325 6.12 6.59 22.95
N LEU A 326 4.83 6.30 23.11
CA LEU A 326 4.03 6.76 24.24
C LEU A 326 3.65 5.62 25.18
N TRP A 327 2.90 4.60 24.72
CA TRP A 327 2.49 3.47 25.59
C TRP A 327 2.29 2.18 24.81
N GLY A 328 2.41 1.06 25.54
CA GLY A 328 2.26 -0.28 25.00
C GLY A 328 0.79 -0.69 24.77
N SER A 329 0.62 -1.84 24.14
CA SER A 329 -0.69 -2.45 23.92
C SER A 329 -1.27 -3.03 25.21
N ARG A 330 -2.57 -2.91 25.40
CA ARG A 330 -3.33 -3.65 26.41
C ARG A 330 -4.09 -4.85 25.81
N VAL A 331 -3.94 -5.07 24.51
CA VAL A 331 -4.52 -6.21 23.79
C VAL A 331 -3.42 -7.07 23.21
N PHE A 332 -3.41 -8.35 23.56
CA PHE A 332 -2.39 -9.32 23.19
C PHE A 332 -3.06 -10.51 22.49
N VAL A 333 -2.58 -10.86 21.31
CA VAL A 333 -3.11 -11.97 20.51
C VAL A 333 -2.09 -13.09 20.46
N GLU A 334 -2.48 -14.25 20.94
CA GLU A 334 -1.66 -15.45 20.90
C GLU A 334 -1.61 -16.06 19.49
N ASN A 335 -0.59 -16.88 19.23
CA ASN A 335 -0.60 -17.69 18.03
C ASN A 335 -1.77 -18.69 18.12
N ALA A 336 -2.46 -18.89 17.00
CA ALA A 336 -3.57 -19.84 16.92
C ALA A 336 -3.10 -21.12 16.22
N PRO A 337 -2.80 -22.20 16.96
CA PRO A 337 -2.44 -23.49 16.39
C PRO A 337 -3.60 -24.11 15.61
N LEU A 338 -3.25 -24.89 14.59
CA LEU A 338 -4.17 -25.74 13.85
C LEU A 338 -4.78 -26.80 14.77
N VAL A 339 -6.09 -26.95 14.72
CA VAL A 339 -6.84 -27.99 15.43
C VAL A 339 -6.94 -29.22 14.52
N GLY A 340 -6.51 -30.40 15.05
CA GLY A 340 -6.50 -31.62 14.27
C GLY A 340 -5.45 -31.64 13.16
N THR A 341 -5.78 -32.20 12.01
CA THR A 341 -4.91 -32.33 10.83
C THR A 341 -5.37 -31.40 9.71
N GLY A 342 -4.43 -30.65 9.15
CA GLY A 342 -4.68 -29.82 7.96
C GLY A 342 -4.13 -30.46 6.70
N ARG A 343 -4.85 -30.32 5.58
CA ARG A 343 -4.39 -30.76 4.27
C ARG A 343 -3.57 -29.66 3.59
N ASN A 344 -2.30 -29.93 3.33
CA ASN A 344 -1.49 -29.07 2.48
C ASN A 344 -1.94 -29.23 1.02
N LEU A 345 -2.05 -28.10 0.32
CA LEU A 345 -2.20 -28.10 -1.13
C LEU A 345 -0.86 -28.33 -1.82
N VAL A 346 -0.90 -28.65 -3.11
CA VAL A 346 0.32 -28.79 -3.92
C VAL A 346 1.06 -27.45 -3.98
N THR A 347 2.37 -27.50 -3.78
CA THR A 347 3.22 -26.31 -3.94
C THR A 347 3.18 -25.81 -5.38
N SER A 348 2.80 -24.57 -5.56
CA SER A 348 2.66 -23.95 -6.89
C SER A 348 3.01 -22.47 -6.88
N LEU A 349 3.30 -21.93 -8.06
CA LEU A 349 3.46 -20.50 -8.27
C LEU A 349 2.10 -19.79 -8.24
N THR A 350 2.04 -18.65 -7.56
CA THR A 350 0.86 -17.79 -7.55
C THR A 350 0.74 -16.96 -8.83
N HIS A 351 -0.45 -16.46 -9.12
CA HIS A 351 -0.56 -15.29 -9.99
C HIS A 351 0.26 -14.13 -9.42
N PRO A 352 0.71 -13.16 -10.26
CA PRO A 352 1.54 -12.04 -9.80
C PRO A 352 0.88 -11.24 -8.67
N LEU A 353 1.60 -11.06 -7.57
CA LEU A 353 1.20 -10.24 -6.43
C LEU A 353 2.02 -8.95 -6.45
N MET A 354 1.54 -7.97 -7.23
CA MET A 354 2.25 -6.71 -7.47
C MET A 354 1.82 -5.62 -6.48
N SER A 355 2.73 -4.69 -6.23
CA SER A 355 2.40 -3.44 -5.52
C SER A 355 1.46 -2.56 -6.35
N PRO A 356 0.70 -1.65 -5.71
CA PRO A 356 -0.11 -0.66 -6.40
C PRO A 356 0.70 0.13 -7.44
N ASN A 357 0.07 0.39 -8.59
CA ASN A 357 0.70 1.21 -9.62
C ASN A 357 0.28 2.69 -9.44
N PRO A 358 1.24 3.61 -9.20
CA PRO A 358 0.93 5.03 -9.02
C PRO A 358 0.16 5.68 -10.16
N THR A 359 0.32 5.15 -11.37
CA THR A 359 -0.40 5.66 -12.56
C THR A 359 -1.87 5.24 -12.61
N SER A 360 -2.31 4.37 -11.71
CA SER A 360 -3.71 3.93 -11.57
C SER A 360 -4.48 4.78 -10.55
N PHE A 361 -4.20 6.07 -10.47
CA PHE A 361 -4.77 7.01 -9.51
C PHE A 361 -6.30 7.00 -9.47
N GLN A 362 -6.98 6.75 -10.60
CA GLN A 362 -8.44 6.63 -10.66
C GLN A 362 -9.02 5.50 -9.79
N LEU A 363 -8.19 4.53 -9.40
CA LEU A 363 -8.60 3.43 -8.52
C LEU A 363 -8.33 3.72 -7.04
N TYR A 364 -7.43 4.66 -6.73
CA TYR A 364 -6.98 4.93 -5.36
C TYR A 364 -7.46 6.26 -4.78
N LEU A 365 -7.71 7.26 -5.64
CA LEU A 365 -8.20 8.57 -5.24
C LEU A 365 -9.71 8.66 -5.42
N GLU A 366 -10.33 9.49 -4.62
CA GLU A 366 -11.75 9.82 -4.79
C GLU A 366 -11.97 10.51 -6.13
N GLN A 367 -13.05 10.12 -6.79
CA GLN A 367 -13.45 10.61 -8.09
C GLN A 367 -14.92 11.00 -8.05
N SER A 368 -15.34 11.98 -8.86
CA SER A 368 -16.74 12.29 -9.01
C SER A 368 -17.55 11.08 -9.52
N GLN A 369 -18.84 11.02 -9.22
CA GLN A 369 -19.69 9.85 -9.57
C GLN A 369 -19.86 9.66 -11.08
N ASN A 370 -19.70 10.73 -11.88
CA ASN A 370 -19.71 10.70 -13.35
C ASN A 370 -18.46 11.41 -13.87
N PRO A 371 -17.31 10.77 -13.81
CA PRO A 371 -16.12 11.41 -14.29
C PRO A 371 -16.17 11.45 -15.82
N ASP A 372 -16.20 12.65 -16.38
CA ASP A 372 -15.64 12.85 -17.69
C ASP A 372 -14.18 12.37 -17.62
N SER A 373 -13.78 11.44 -18.50
CA SER A 373 -12.42 10.91 -18.54
C SER A 373 -11.35 12.02 -18.65
N ALA A 374 -11.76 13.21 -19.08
CA ALA A 374 -10.92 14.41 -19.14
C ALA A 374 -10.73 15.12 -17.77
N LYS A 375 -11.51 14.80 -16.74
CA LYS A 375 -11.52 15.49 -15.44
C LYS A 375 -11.26 14.58 -14.24
N ILE A 376 -10.56 13.48 -14.45
CA ILE A 376 -10.22 12.54 -13.37
C ILE A 376 -9.12 13.13 -12.50
N ASN A 377 -9.36 13.17 -11.19
CA ASN A 377 -8.39 13.59 -10.19
C ASN A 377 -7.15 12.70 -10.21
N HIS A 378 -5.97 13.31 -10.13
CA HIS A 378 -4.69 12.64 -9.97
C HIS A 378 -3.95 13.12 -8.69
N TRP A 379 -2.76 12.57 -8.41
CA TRP A 379 -2.04 12.80 -7.15
C TRP A 379 -1.61 14.26 -6.88
N ASP A 380 -1.69 15.18 -7.82
CA ASP A 380 -1.44 16.62 -7.56
C ASP A 380 -2.74 17.44 -7.40
N ASP A 381 -3.91 16.79 -7.57
CA ASP A 381 -5.19 17.46 -7.40
C ASP A 381 -5.60 17.52 -5.92
N ASN A 382 -6.58 18.37 -5.60
CA ASN A 382 -7.14 18.46 -4.25
C ASN A 382 -8.25 17.41 -4.08
N THR A 383 -7.86 16.21 -3.67
CA THR A 383 -8.74 15.06 -3.48
C THR A 383 -8.16 14.15 -2.40
N HIS A 384 -8.96 13.27 -1.82
CA HIS A 384 -8.54 12.33 -0.81
C HIS A 384 -8.33 10.91 -1.38
N ILE A 385 -7.62 10.07 -0.63
CA ILE A 385 -7.60 8.62 -0.90
C ILE A 385 -8.99 8.04 -0.64
N ARG A 386 -9.33 6.98 -1.37
CA ARG A 386 -10.67 6.37 -1.30
C ARG A 386 -11.00 5.69 0.03
N GLY A 387 -10.02 5.45 0.88
CA GLY A 387 -10.23 4.84 2.19
C GLY A 387 -9.42 3.57 2.43
N TYR A 388 -9.94 2.72 3.32
CA TYR A 388 -9.30 1.46 3.69
C TYR A 388 -9.46 0.40 2.62
N LYS A 389 -8.35 -0.08 2.05
CA LYS A 389 -8.34 -1.11 1.02
C LYS A 389 -8.63 -2.48 1.61
N LEU A 390 -9.74 -3.09 1.21
CA LEU A 390 -10.10 -4.45 1.54
C LEU A 390 -10.23 -5.30 0.27
N TYR A 391 -10.15 -6.62 0.42
CA TYR A 391 -10.23 -7.57 -0.68
C TYR A 391 -11.56 -8.32 -0.66
N TRP A 392 -12.20 -8.43 -1.81
CA TRP A 392 -13.42 -9.18 -1.98
C TRP A 392 -13.25 -10.66 -1.65
N HIS A 393 -14.29 -11.27 -1.10
CA HIS A 393 -14.36 -12.72 -1.00
C HIS A 393 -14.59 -13.33 -2.38
N GLN A 394 -13.89 -14.43 -2.64
CA GLN A 394 -14.03 -15.24 -3.84
C GLN A 394 -14.44 -16.64 -3.43
N ALA A 395 -15.15 -17.35 -4.31
CA ALA A 395 -15.53 -18.74 -4.04
C ALA A 395 -14.30 -19.62 -3.79
N ASN A 396 -14.51 -20.67 -3.00
CA ASN A 396 -13.44 -21.64 -2.75
C ASN A 396 -13.08 -22.37 -4.06
N ASP A 397 -11.89 -22.09 -4.56
CA ASP A 397 -11.31 -22.75 -5.71
C ASP A 397 -9.82 -23.00 -5.44
N GLU A 398 -9.47 -24.26 -5.25
CA GLU A 398 -8.10 -24.67 -4.88
C GLU A 398 -7.09 -24.50 -6.02
N LYS A 399 -7.55 -24.23 -7.25
CA LYS A 399 -6.68 -24.09 -8.44
C LYS A 399 -6.58 -22.64 -8.93
N LYS A 400 -7.53 -21.80 -8.60
CA LYS A 400 -7.63 -20.44 -9.15
C LYS A 400 -6.45 -19.52 -8.78
N TRP A 401 -5.80 -19.75 -7.65
CA TRP A 401 -4.70 -18.92 -7.16
C TRP A 401 -3.35 -19.23 -7.84
N GLN A 402 -3.26 -20.38 -8.54
CA GLN A 402 -2.02 -20.88 -9.11
C GLN A 402 -2.00 -20.70 -10.63
N ILE A 403 -0.80 -20.53 -11.17
CA ILE A 403 -0.58 -20.55 -12.62
C ILE A 403 -0.46 -21.99 -13.13
N THR A 404 -0.81 -22.20 -14.38
CA THR A 404 -0.63 -23.51 -15.03
C THR A 404 0.79 -23.61 -15.59
N PRO A 405 1.63 -24.52 -15.07
CA PRO A 405 2.99 -24.70 -15.59
C PRO A 405 3.00 -24.98 -17.11
N GLY A 406 3.85 -24.27 -17.83
CA GLY A 406 4.02 -24.42 -19.29
C GLY A 406 3.06 -23.61 -20.16
N LYS A 407 1.96 -23.06 -19.62
CA LYS A 407 1.08 -22.12 -20.34
C LYS A 407 1.42 -20.66 -20.07
N ASP A 408 1.80 -20.35 -18.86
CA ASP A 408 2.11 -19.00 -18.42
C ASP A 408 3.61 -18.79 -18.30
N LYS A 409 4.11 -17.65 -18.80
CA LYS A 409 5.49 -17.24 -18.58
C LYS A 409 5.64 -16.73 -17.15
N GLU A 410 6.70 -17.16 -16.49
CA GLU A 410 7.08 -16.59 -15.20
C GLU A 410 7.37 -15.09 -15.35
N VAL A 411 6.74 -14.28 -14.47
CA VAL A 411 6.92 -12.83 -14.42
C VAL A 411 7.21 -12.39 -12.98
N ASP A 412 7.74 -11.19 -12.86
CA ASP A 412 7.98 -10.58 -11.54
C ASP A 412 6.70 -10.56 -10.68
N GLY A 413 6.85 -10.83 -9.39
CA GLY A 413 5.76 -10.83 -8.42
C GLY A 413 5.06 -12.17 -8.21
N MET A 414 5.42 -13.20 -8.97
CA MET A 414 5.01 -14.59 -8.68
C MET A 414 5.80 -15.13 -7.49
N THR A 415 5.13 -15.89 -6.64
CA THR A 415 5.73 -16.50 -5.45
C THR A 415 5.29 -17.94 -5.34
N LYS A 416 6.22 -18.83 -5.04
CA LYS A 416 5.93 -20.24 -4.81
C LYS A 416 5.48 -20.48 -3.39
N ILE A 417 4.33 -21.10 -3.20
CA ILE A 417 3.71 -21.31 -1.88
C ILE A 417 3.04 -22.68 -1.76
N THR A 418 2.90 -23.13 -0.51
CA THR A 418 2.18 -24.35 -0.14
C THR A 418 1.04 -23.97 0.84
N PRO A 419 -0.15 -23.59 0.35
CA PRO A 419 -1.27 -23.23 1.24
C PRO A 419 -1.85 -24.43 1.97
N LEU A 420 -2.52 -24.16 3.10
CA LEU A 420 -3.47 -25.09 3.70
C LEU A 420 -4.83 -24.99 2.99
N ALA A 421 -5.49 -26.11 2.80
CA ALA A 421 -6.82 -26.19 2.18
C ALA A 421 -7.89 -25.47 3.02
N ALA A 422 -9.01 -25.15 2.38
CA ALA A 422 -10.22 -24.71 3.09
C ALA A 422 -10.70 -25.78 4.10
N GLY A 423 -11.44 -25.34 5.12
CA GLY A 423 -11.95 -26.19 6.20
C GLY A 423 -11.00 -26.34 7.39
N CYS A 424 -9.75 -25.93 7.28
CA CYS A 424 -8.83 -25.93 8.43
C CYS A 424 -9.33 -24.98 9.52
N THR A 425 -9.32 -25.44 10.78
CA THR A 425 -9.71 -24.66 11.95
C THR A 425 -8.50 -24.41 12.85
N PHE A 426 -8.43 -23.21 13.38
CA PHE A 426 -7.37 -22.76 14.29
C PHE A 426 -8.01 -22.19 15.55
N GLN A 427 -7.40 -22.45 16.71
CA GLN A 427 -7.83 -21.90 17.99
C GLN A 427 -6.75 -21.03 18.59
N GLY A 428 -7.12 -19.84 19.02
CA GLY A 428 -6.24 -18.87 19.66
C GLY A 428 -6.97 -18.10 20.73
N ARG A 429 -6.24 -17.21 21.38
CA ARG A 429 -6.77 -16.34 22.44
C ARG A 429 -6.31 -14.90 22.23
N LEU A 430 -7.23 -13.96 22.43
CA LEU A 430 -6.94 -12.56 22.57
C LEU A 430 -7.14 -12.18 24.04
N ARG A 431 -6.09 -11.75 24.73
CA ARG A 431 -6.16 -11.24 26.10
C ARG A 431 -6.19 -9.72 26.09
N PHE A 432 -6.92 -9.16 27.04
CA PHE A 432 -6.97 -7.73 27.26
C PHE A 432 -6.91 -7.41 28.76
N SER A 433 -6.39 -6.22 29.09
CA SER A 433 -6.28 -5.76 30.47
C SER A 433 -6.71 -4.30 30.59
N ASP A 434 -7.40 -4.03 31.68
CA ASP A 434 -7.75 -2.68 32.17
C ASP A 434 -8.50 -1.81 31.15
N LEU A 435 -9.39 -2.42 30.34
CA LEU A 435 -10.23 -1.69 29.39
C LEU A 435 -11.39 -0.99 30.09
N SER A 436 -11.72 0.26 29.66
CA SER A 436 -12.96 0.91 30.07
C SER A 436 -14.19 0.24 29.42
N ASP A 437 -15.39 0.62 29.85
CA ASP A 437 -16.64 0.13 29.25
C ASP A 437 -16.69 0.45 27.75
N VAL A 438 -16.26 1.66 27.36
CA VAL A 438 -16.22 2.11 25.96
C VAL A 438 -15.18 1.34 25.17
N GLU A 439 -13.98 1.18 25.71
CA GLU A 439 -12.87 0.45 25.06
C GLU A 439 -13.21 -1.03 24.87
N LEU A 440 -13.82 -1.67 25.87
CA LEU A 440 -14.28 -3.05 25.76
C LEU A 440 -15.40 -3.15 24.73
N GLY A 441 -16.40 -2.29 24.76
CA GLY A 441 -17.47 -2.26 23.77
C GLY A 441 -16.97 -2.08 22.35
N ALA A 442 -15.99 -1.19 22.14
CA ALA A 442 -15.33 -0.97 20.86
C ALA A 442 -14.57 -2.24 20.37
N LEU A 443 -13.88 -2.93 21.28
CA LEU A 443 -13.21 -4.20 20.96
C LEU A 443 -14.23 -5.28 20.57
N LEU A 444 -15.31 -5.41 21.32
CA LEU A 444 -16.39 -6.36 21.08
C LEU A 444 -17.13 -6.10 19.76
N GLU A 445 -17.23 -4.83 19.32
CA GLU A 445 -17.86 -4.49 18.04
C GLU A 445 -17.19 -5.16 16.84
N VAL A 446 -15.87 -5.35 16.85
CA VAL A 446 -15.16 -6.08 15.79
C VAL A 446 -15.62 -7.53 15.69
N PHE A 447 -15.80 -8.19 16.81
CA PHE A 447 -16.27 -9.58 16.87
C PHE A 447 -17.78 -9.70 16.65
N ASN A 448 -18.53 -8.66 17.04
CA ASN A 448 -19.97 -8.60 16.86
C ASN A 448 -20.36 -8.58 15.37
N LEU A 449 -19.50 -8.10 14.47
CA LEU A 449 -19.73 -8.18 13.02
C LEU A 449 -20.05 -9.61 12.57
N SER A 450 -19.24 -10.59 12.98
CA SER A 450 -19.45 -12.01 12.64
C SER A 450 -20.41 -12.73 13.58
N ARG A 451 -20.55 -12.28 14.82
CA ARG A 451 -21.51 -12.83 15.79
C ARG A 451 -22.95 -12.52 15.41
N SER A 452 -23.23 -11.29 14.98
CA SER A 452 -24.57 -10.84 14.57
C SER A 452 -24.97 -11.30 13.17
N ASN A 453 -23.99 -11.63 12.33
CA ASN A 453 -24.21 -12.10 10.97
C ASN A 453 -23.16 -13.15 10.55
N ASN A 454 -23.56 -14.40 10.50
CA ASN A 454 -22.70 -15.54 10.14
C ASN A 454 -22.13 -15.47 8.71
N ASN A 455 -22.63 -14.57 7.86
CA ASN A 455 -22.11 -14.35 6.52
C ASN A 455 -20.90 -13.41 6.49
N ILE A 456 -20.61 -12.73 7.59
CA ILE A 456 -19.42 -11.89 7.70
C ILE A 456 -18.18 -12.77 7.84
N CYS A 457 -17.25 -12.57 6.91
CA CYS A 457 -15.93 -13.20 6.90
C CYS A 457 -14.84 -12.14 6.80
N PHE A 458 -13.64 -12.50 7.20
CA PHE A 458 -12.46 -11.62 7.16
C PHE A 458 -11.43 -12.15 6.17
N LYS A 459 -10.40 -11.37 5.88
CA LYS A 459 -9.27 -11.76 5.03
C LYS A 459 -7.97 -11.76 5.81
N LEU A 460 -7.29 -12.90 5.84
CA LEU A 460 -6.04 -13.10 6.57
C LEU A 460 -4.97 -13.75 5.67
N GLY A 461 -3.72 -13.37 5.84
CA GLY A 461 -2.59 -13.97 5.13
C GLY A 461 -2.28 -13.35 3.76
N MET A 462 -1.49 -14.05 2.96
CA MET A 462 -1.05 -13.67 1.62
C MET A 462 -2.06 -14.12 0.55
N GLY A 463 -1.98 -13.53 -0.66
CA GLY A 463 -2.82 -13.96 -1.78
C GLY A 463 -4.29 -13.54 -1.70
N LYS A 464 -4.62 -12.52 -0.89
CA LYS A 464 -6.01 -12.04 -0.74
C LYS A 464 -6.65 -11.64 -2.09
N SER A 465 -5.86 -11.05 -3.00
CA SER A 465 -6.31 -10.63 -4.33
C SER A 465 -6.62 -11.77 -5.29
N ILE A 466 -6.08 -12.95 -5.04
CA ILE A 466 -6.25 -14.15 -5.86
C ILE A 466 -7.14 -15.20 -5.19
N GLY A 467 -7.92 -14.81 -4.19
CA GLY A 467 -8.94 -15.63 -3.57
C GLY A 467 -8.54 -16.31 -2.25
N LEU A 468 -7.27 -16.25 -1.85
CA LEU A 468 -6.83 -16.89 -0.60
C LEU A 468 -7.28 -16.13 0.65
N GLY A 469 -7.27 -16.84 1.78
CA GLY A 469 -7.32 -16.29 3.13
C GLY A 469 -8.68 -15.73 3.57
N SER A 470 -9.81 -16.16 2.99
CA SER A 470 -11.12 -15.89 3.57
C SER A 470 -11.32 -16.77 4.80
N ILE A 471 -11.69 -16.17 5.93
CA ILE A 471 -11.87 -16.86 7.22
C ILE A 471 -13.20 -16.48 7.86
N ALA A 472 -13.86 -17.44 8.50
CA ALA A 472 -14.91 -17.20 9.47
C ALA A 472 -14.28 -17.11 10.87
N LEU A 473 -14.83 -16.23 11.71
CA LEU A 473 -14.34 -15.96 13.05
C LEU A 473 -15.50 -16.11 14.05
N HIS A 474 -15.30 -16.97 15.04
CA HIS A 474 -16.19 -17.11 16.21
C HIS A 474 -15.40 -16.80 17.47
N SER A 475 -16.06 -16.20 18.46
CA SER A 475 -15.39 -15.84 19.70
C SER A 475 -16.32 -15.97 20.91
N GLU A 476 -15.71 -16.31 22.04
CA GLU A 476 -16.36 -16.37 23.36
C GLU A 476 -15.63 -15.44 24.31
N LEU A 477 -16.37 -14.54 24.96
CA LEU A 477 -15.83 -13.56 25.90
C LEU A 477 -15.78 -14.16 27.30
N HIS A 478 -14.67 -13.97 27.97
CA HIS A 478 -14.46 -14.28 29.37
C HIS A 478 -13.99 -13.02 30.11
N LEU A 479 -14.66 -12.68 31.19
CA LEU A 479 -14.26 -11.60 32.08
C LEU A 479 -13.64 -12.19 33.34
N ILE A 480 -12.60 -11.55 33.86
CA ILE A 480 -11.91 -11.96 35.07
C ILE A 480 -12.25 -10.99 36.18
N ASP A 481 -12.97 -11.44 37.19
CA ASP A 481 -13.13 -10.71 38.44
C ASP A 481 -11.88 -10.89 39.32
N SER A 482 -10.99 -9.89 39.26
CA SER A 482 -9.74 -9.90 40.03
C SER A 482 -9.99 -9.92 41.55
N LYS A 483 -11.05 -9.26 42.02
CA LYS A 483 -11.41 -9.29 43.47
C LYS A 483 -11.78 -10.70 43.90
N GLN A 484 -12.68 -11.34 43.17
CA GLN A 484 -13.08 -12.73 43.45
C GLN A 484 -11.87 -13.69 43.35
N ARG A 485 -11.03 -13.49 42.31
CA ARG A 485 -9.84 -14.31 42.13
C ARG A 485 -8.86 -14.22 43.29
N TYR A 486 -8.52 -13.02 43.77
CA TYR A 486 -7.52 -12.87 44.82
C TYR A 486 -8.07 -13.06 46.22
N HIS A 487 -9.36 -12.79 46.50
CA HIS A 487 -9.98 -13.09 47.77
C HIS A 487 -10.28 -14.59 47.95
N GLY A 488 -10.59 -15.30 46.87
CA GLY A 488 -10.93 -16.71 46.86
C GLY A 488 -9.82 -17.64 46.41
N LEU A 489 -8.56 -17.16 46.32
CA LEU A 489 -7.46 -17.90 45.71
C LEU A 489 -7.21 -19.28 46.35
N PHE A 490 -7.49 -19.40 47.66
CA PHE A 490 -7.34 -20.63 48.43
C PHE A 490 -8.68 -21.05 49.05
N THR A 491 -9.58 -21.62 48.26
CA THR A 491 -10.75 -22.31 48.79
C THR A 491 -10.42 -23.78 49.09
N LYS A 492 -11.18 -24.43 49.98
CA LYS A 492 -10.90 -25.83 50.41
C LYS A 492 -10.81 -26.83 49.25
N ASP A 493 -11.47 -26.58 48.14
CA ASP A 493 -11.67 -27.60 47.10
C ASP A 493 -11.18 -27.18 45.69
N ALA A 494 -10.82 -25.92 45.45
CA ALA A 494 -10.33 -25.43 44.16
C ALA A 494 -9.73 -24.03 44.22
N PHE A 495 -8.93 -23.65 43.20
CA PHE A 495 -8.52 -22.26 42.98
C PHE A 495 -9.67 -21.49 42.38
N ALA A 496 -10.07 -20.36 42.99
CA ALA A 496 -10.97 -19.42 42.35
C ALA A 496 -10.26 -18.69 41.21
N THR A 497 -10.61 -18.99 39.97
CA THR A 497 -10.03 -18.35 38.80
C THR A 497 -10.56 -16.93 38.61
N GLY A 498 -11.73 -16.61 39.19
CA GLY A 498 -12.45 -15.36 38.93
C GLY A 498 -12.93 -15.25 37.47
N ASP A 499 -12.83 -16.32 36.70
CA ASP A 499 -13.14 -16.38 35.26
C ASP A 499 -14.61 -16.74 35.07
N ALA A 500 -15.35 -15.92 34.35
CA ALA A 500 -16.73 -16.12 33.98
C ALA A 500 -16.94 -15.91 32.49
N ALA A 501 -17.49 -16.92 31.82
CA ALA A 501 -17.98 -16.79 30.46
C ALA A 501 -19.11 -15.75 30.43
N ALA A 502 -18.97 -14.75 29.54
CA ALA A 502 -19.95 -13.69 29.40
C ALA A 502 -21.13 -14.16 28.55
N ASP A 503 -22.32 -14.02 29.09
CA ASP A 503 -23.56 -14.28 28.37
C ASP A 503 -23.89 -13.20 27.33
N LYS A 504 -25.01 -13.36 26.65
CA LYS A 504 -25.47 -12.42 25.63
C LYS A 504 -25.73 -11.02 26.22
N ALA A 505 -26.27 -10.93 27.43
CA ALA A 505 -26.61 -9.67 28.05
C ALA A 505 -25.36 -8.83 28.38
N VAL A 506 -24.28 -9.47 28.80
CA VAL A 506 -22.97 -8.83 29.03
C VAL A 506 -22.40 -8.25 27.73
N TRP A 507 -22.49 -8.98 26.63
CA TRP A 507 -22.08 -8.48 25.31
C TRP A 507 -22.89 -7.23 24.91
N GLU A 508 -24.22 -7.33 24.99
CA GLU A 508 -25.13 -6.25 24.60
C GLU A 508 -24.88 -4.99 25.43
N LYS A 509 -24.69 -5.15 26.75
CA LYS A 509 -24.37 -4.02 27.63
C LYS A 509 -23.21 -3.16 27.12
N TYR A 510 -22.06 -3.79 26.83
CA TYR A 510 -20.86 -3.02 26.40
C TYR A 510 -20.98 -2.51 24.97
N LEU A 511 -21.65 -3.24 24.08
CA LEU A 511 -21.96 -2.76 22.74
C LEU A 511 -22.85 -1.52 22.77
N ASP A 512 -23.88 -1.51 23.61
CA ASP A 512 -24.78 -0.36 23.76
C ASP A 512 -24.05 0.88 24.31
N ILE A 513 -23.14 0.68 25.27
CA ILE A 513 -22.31 1.77 25.80
C ILE A 513 -21.42 2.35 24.68
N PHE A 514 -20.76 1.48 23.91
CA PHE A 514 -19.93 1.93 22.77
C PHE A 514 -20.77 2.64 21.71
N HIS A 515 -21.93 2.11 21.33
CA HIS A 515 -22.80 2.73 20.33
C HIS A 515 -23.37 4.08 20.80
N ALA A 516 -23.66 4.22 22.09
CA ALA A 516 -24.06 5.51 22.67
C ALA A 516 -22.91 6.51 22.61
N TYR A 517 -21.69 6.09 22.99
CA TYR A 517 -20.49 6.93 22.90
C TYR A 517 -20.21 7.37 21.47
N LEU A 518 -20.24 6.45 20.51
CA LEU A 518 -20.06 6.73 19.10
C LEU A 518 -21.07 7.77 18.59
N LYS A 519 -22.36 7.57 18.89
CA LYS A 519 -23.43 8.46 18.43
C LYS A 519 -23.33 9.86 19.04
N ALA A 520 -22.82 9.98 20.26
CA ALA A 520 -22.62 11.26 20.93
C ALA A 520 -21.41 12.04 20.40
N ASN A 521 -20.41 11.36 19.83
CA ASN A 521 -19.11 11.96 19.48
C ASN A 521 -18.83 12.01 17.96
N ILE A 522 -19.66 11.42 17.11
CA ILE A 522 -19.58 11.52 15.64
C ILE A 522 -20.74 12.38 15.15
N GLN A 523 -20.45 13.54 14.57
CA GLN A 523 -21.47 14.50 14.08
C GLN A 523 -22.14 13.99 12.81
N ASP A 524 -21.34 13.56 11.79
CA ASP A 524 -21.86 12.91 10.58
C ASP A 524 -22.13 11.42 10.80
N TYR A 525 -23.05 11.12 11.70
CA TYR A 525 -23.45 9.74 11.97
C TYR A 525 -24.07 9.05 10.74
N ALA A 526 -24.69 9.79 9.83
CA ALA A 526 -25.24 9.24 8.58
C ALA A 526 -24.12 8.79 7.62
N GLY A 527 -23.06 9.58 7.48
CA GLY A 527 -21.83 9.24 6.75
C GLY A 527 -21.15 8.01 7.33
N TYR A 528 -21.03 7.96 8.67
CA TYR A 528 -20.52 6.79 9.37
C TYR A 528 -21.35 5.53 9.07
N GLN A 529 -22.68 5.60 9.15
CA GLN A 529 -23.54 4.45 8.81
C GLN A 529 -23.40 4.02 7.34
N SER A 530 -23.21 4.98 6.43
CA SER A 530 -22.93 4.68 5.01
C SER A 530 -21.61 3.95 4.83
N MET A 531 -20.55 4.34 5.55
CA MET A 531 -19.27 3.64 5.59
C MET A 531 -19.44 2.22 6.15
N ARG A 532 -20.21 2.02 7.22
CA ARG A 532 -20.52 0.71 7.80
C ARG A 532 -21.23 -0.23 6.80
N LYS A 533 -22.11 0.29 5.95
CA LYS A 533 -22.73 -0.49 4.86
C LYS A 533 -21.69 -0.95 3.84
N ASP A 534 -20.73 -0.09 3.49
CA ASP A 534 -19.64 -0.46 2.59
C ASP A 534 -18.70 -1.50 3.22
N LEU A 535 -18.39 -1.38 4.52
CA LEU A 535 -17.63 -2.39 5.25
C LEU A 535 -18.34 -3.74 5.24
N SER A 536 -19.63 -3.77 5.59
CA SER A 536 -20.43 -5.00 5.59
C SER A 536 -20.46 -5.65 4.21
N ALA A 537 -20.58 -4.85 3.14
CA ALA A 537 -20.53 -5.34 1.76
C ALA A 537 -19.18 -6.00 1.42
N MET A 538 -18.06 -5.43 1.89
CA MET A 538 -16.73 -5.99 1.67
C MET A 538 -16.49 -7.29 2.43
N LEU A 539 -17.13 -7.46 3.57
CA LEU A 539 -16.98 -8.63 4.45
C LEU A 539 -18.03 -9.73 4.19
N ASP A 540 -19.02 -9.48 3.33
CA ASP A 540 -20.10 -10.44 3.04
C ASP A 540 -19.61 -11.63 2.22
N TRP A 541 -19.69 -12.83 2.82
CA TRP A 541 -19.34 -14.08 2.16
C TRP A 541 -20.40 -14.53 1.13
N GLN A 542 -21.66 -14.11 1.26
CA GLN A 542 -22.74 -14.51 0.33
C GLN A 542 -22.49 -14.06 -1.10
N VAL A 543 -21.71 -13.00 -1.31
CA VAL A 543 -21.33 -12.54 -2.65
C VAL A 543 -20.66 -13.65 -3.48
N THR A 544 -20.00 -14.61 -2.84
CA THR A 544 -19.33 -15.74 -3.51
C THR A 544 -20.31 -16.70 -4.17
N GLN A 545 -21.56 -16.72 -3.73
CA GLN A 545 -22.62 -17.57 -4.27
C GLN A 545 -23.17 -17.04 -5.62
N LYS A 546 -22.84 -15.80 -5.99
CA LYS A 546 -23.22 -15.21 -7.30
C LYS A 546 -22.48 -15.86 -8.48
N GLY A 547 -21.63 -16.87 -8.24
CA GLY A 547 -21.00 -17.70 -9.25
C GLY A 547 -20.01 -16.97 -10.17
N ASN A 548 -19.88 -17.45 -11.41
CA ASN A 548 -18.88 -16.97 -12.37
C ASN A 548 -19.00 -15.47 -12.69
N SER A 549 -20.21 -14.91 -12.68
CA SER A 549 -20.41 -13.48 -12.94
C SER A 549 -19.71 -12.62 -11.88
N TRP A 550 -19.76 -13.03 -10.61
CA TRP A 550 -19.06 -12.38 -9.52
C TRP A 550 -17.54 -12.56 -9.63
N GLN A 551 -17.10 -13.77 -9.93
CA GLN A 551 -15.66 -14.07 -10.07
C GLN A 551 -15.01 -13.22 -11.17
N ASN A 552 -15.71 -13.03 -12.30
CA ASN A 552 -15.21 -12.18 -13.39
C ASN A 552 -15.12 -10.71 -12.98
N LYS A 553 -16.04 -10.22 -12.13
CA LYS A 553 -15.98 -8.85 -11.58
C LYS A 553 -14.81 -8.64 -10.61
N MET A 554 -14.31 -9.71 -9.99
CA MET A 554 -13.20 -9.66 -9.00
C MET A 554 -11.81 -9.86 -9.63
N ALA A 555 -11.71 -9.99 -10.94
CA ALA A 555 -10.44 -10.04 -11.64
C ALA A 555 -9.84 -8.64 -11.83
N TYR A 556 -8.53 -8.58 -12.04
CA TYR A 556 -7.90 -7.35 -12.52
C TYR A 556 -8.31 -7.07 -13.96
N MET A 557 -8.48 -5.80 -14.31
CA MET A 557 -8.65 -5.38 -15.70
C MET A 557 -7.38 -5.66 -16.50
N GLU A 558 -7.51 -6.21 -17.70
CA GLU A 558 -6.37 -6.51 -18.57
C GLU A 558 -5.90 -5.27 -19.32
N ILE A 559 -4.65 -4.86 -19.09
CA ILE A 559 -4.04 -3.65 -19.69
C ILE A 559 -3.78 -3.80 -21.21
N GLY A 560 -3.85 -4.94 -21.77
CA GLY A 560 -3.54 -5.19 -23.20
C GLY A 560 -4.74 -5.58 -24.04
N ASN A 561 -5.85 -5.81 -23.42
CA ASN A 561 -7.07 -6.24 -24.09
C ASN A 561 -7.66 -5.08 -24.92
N ARG A 562 -7.84 -5.31 -26.21
CA ARG A 562 -8.43 -4.30 -27.13
C ARG A 562 -9.92 -4.14 -26.94
N ASP A 563 -10.59 -5.17 -26.45
CA ASP A 563 -12.04 -5.23 -26.27
C ASP A 563 -12.44 -4.68 -24.89
N ASP A 564 -11.54 -4.76 -23.89
CA ASP A 564 -11.74 -4.14 -22.57
C ASP A 564 -10.94 -2.83 -22.44
N ARG A 565 -11.60 -1.73 -22.72
CA ARG A 565 -11.00 -0.39 -22.66
C ARG A 565 -11.08 0.27 -21.30
N ARG A 566 -11.72 -0.36 -20.30
CA ARG A 566 -12.00 0.25 -18.98
C ARG A 566 -10.73 0.79 -18.29
N TYR A 567 -9.63 0.05 -18.31
CA TYR A 567 -8.37 0.54 -17.75
C TYR A 567 -7.80 1.73 -18.54
N ARG A 568 -7.85 1.67 -19.87
CA ARG A 568 -7.38 2.74 -20.75
C ARG A 568 -8.23 4.00 -20.63
N ASP A 569 -9.54 3.82 -20.54
CA ASP A 569 -10.53 4.92 -20.45
C ASP A 569 -10.72 5.40 -19.00
N ARG A 570 -9.84 4.96 -18.08
CA ARG A 570 -9.80 5.40 -16.68
C ARG A 570 -11.10 5.15 -15.91
N ALA A 571 -11.71 3.98 -16.11
CA ALA A 571 -12.86 3.57 -15.32
C ALA A 571 -12.56 3.63 -13.80
N ILE A 572 -13.56 4.03 -13.03
CA ILE A 572 -13.46 4.19 -11.57
C ILE A 572 -14.16 3.05 -10.84
N LEU A 573 -13.70 2.76 -9.61
CA LEU A 573 -14.41 1.82 -8.74
C LEU A 573 -15.68 2.46 -8.19
N VAL A 574 -16.76 1.71 -8.21
CA VAL A 574 -18.02 2.09 -7.55
C VAL A 574 -17.93 1.72 -6.06
N ARG A 575 -18.65 2.43 -5.19
CA ARG A 575 -18.68 2.11 -3.73
C ARG A 575 -19.11 0.66 -3.49
N PRO A 576 -18.53 -0.03 -2.48
CA PRO A 576 -18.80 -1.45 -2.23
C PRO A 576 -20.28 -1.82 -2.14
N SER A 577 -21.06 -1.09 -1.36
CA SER A 577 -22.50 -1.35 -1.19
C SER A 577 -23.32 -1.21 -2.46
N LYS A 578 -22.87 -0.37 -3.41
CA LYS A 578 -23.50 -0.24 -4.74
C LYS A 578 -23.00 -1.28 -5.73
N TYR A 579 -21.81 -1.85 -5.51
CA TYR A 579 -21.19 -2.80 -6.40
C TYR A 579 -21.80 -4.21 -6.30
N ILE A 580 -22.29 -4.58 -5.12
CA ILE A 580 -22.91 -5.88 -4.85
C ILE A 580 -24.40 -5.94 -5.27
N LEU A 581 -25.05 -4.80 -5.51
CA LEU A 581 -26.41 -4.71 -6.03
C LEU A 581 -26.44 -5.00 -7.56
#